data_4e42caa31fe15dcf33a0b60ccbb04df0
#
_entry.id   4e42caa31fe15dcf33a0b60ccbb04df0
#
_cell.length_a   1.000
_cell.length_b   1.000
_cell.length_c   1.000
_cell.angle_alpha   90.00
_cell.angle_beta   90.00
_cell.angle_gamma   90.00
#
_symmetry.space_group_name_H-M   'P 1'
#
loop_
_entity.id
_entity.type
_entity.pdbx_description
1 polymer ?
#
loop_
_entity_poly.entity_id
_entity_poly.type
_entity_poly.pdbx_seq_one_letter_code
_entity_poly.pdbx_strand_id
1 'polypeptide(L)'
;MINPKKFIDILIKKKCNFFTGVPDSCSLELWKVLKRKKTYVAANEGSAVALAIGNYLSNNRLPVVLFQNSGLGNATDPLTNLCSKAAYNIPMLLLIGWRGAPCIKDEPQHVIQGKSLVKILNLYKIKHFTLGNKLQKDKINNLINYSMGKSQPVAILIKPKTFLSFSRKKDFRPKKNSIYRSDVIKKLFKHISNKTKIV
;
A
#
# COMPACT_ATOMS: atom_id res chain seq x y z
N MET A 1 -4.96 -13.98 11.98
CA MET A 1 -4.21 -13.46 10.82
C MET A 1 -4.73 -14.07 9.53
N ILE A 2 -4.75 -13.31 8.45
CA ILE A 2 -5.32 -13.66 7.15
C ILE A 2 -4.23 -14.23 6.23
N ASN A 3 -4.57 -15.28 5.46
CA ASN A 3 -3.69 -15.77 4.40
C ASN A 3 -3.64 -14.74 3.26
N PRO A 4 -2.46 -14.17 2.93
CA PRO A 4 -2.35 -13.10 1.93
C PRO A 4 -2.72 -13.56 0.52
N LYS A 5 -2.46 -14.84 0.18
CA LYS A 5 -2.85 -15.40 -1.11
C LYS A 5 -4.38 -15.45 -1.26
N LYS A 6 -5.09 -15.94 -0.23
CA LYS A 6 -6.57 -15.98 -0.25
C LYS A 6 -7.18 -14.57 -0.39
N PHE A 7 -6.55 -13.55 0.22
CA PHE A 7 -6.97 -12.16 0.09
C PHE A 7 -6.81 -11.65 -1.36
N ILE A 8 -5.63 -11.85 -1.95
CA ILE A 8 -5.36 -11.45 -3.35
C ILE A 8 -6.28 -12.22 -4.32
N ASP A 9 -6.53 -13.51 -4.08
CA ASP A 9 -7.40 -14.32 -4.95
C ASP A 9 -8.84 -13.76 -4.99
N ILE A 10 -9.36 -13.18 -3.89
CA ILE A 10 -10.67 -12.50 -3.88
C ILE A 10 -10.63 -11.30 -4.82
N LEU A 11 -9.60 -10.47 -4.76
CA LEU A 11 -9.47 -9.28 -5.60
C LEU A 11 -9.39 -9.68 -7.09
N ILE A 12 -8.59 -10.69 -7.42
CA ILE A 12 -8.44 -11.20 -8.80
C ILE A 12 -9.78 -11.75 -9.32
N LYS A 13 -10.53 -12.51 -8.51
CA LYS A 13 -11.87 -13.00 -8.89
C LYS A 13 -12.86 -11.87 -9.19
N LYS A 14 -12.66 -10.70 -8.58
CA LYS A 14 -13.41 -9.46 -8.85
C LYS A 14 -12.82 -8.63 -10.00
N LYS A 15 -11.94 -9.22 -10.83
CA LYS A 15 -11.28 -8.58 -11.97
C LYS A 15 -10.35 -7.41 -11.61
N CYS A 16 -9.96 -7.30 -10.34
CA CYS A 16 -8.92 -6.37 -9.90
C CYS A 16 -7.54 -6.97 -10.25
N ASN A 17 -7.08 -6.74 -11.48
CA ASN A 17 -5.89 -7.40 -12.04
C ASN A 17 -4.66 -6.49 -12.15
N PHE A 18 -4.82 -5.21 -11.89
CA PHE A 18 -3.73 -4.22 -11.88
C PHE A 18 -3.41 -3.81 -10.45
N PHE A 19 -2.15 -3.99 -10.07
CA PHE A 19 -1.64 -3.65 -8.73
C PHE A 19 -0.46 -2.72 -8.89
N THR A 20 -0.50 -1.59 -8.22
CA THR A 20 0.59 -0.62 -8.17
C THR A 20 0.74 -0.06 -6.76
N GLY A 21 1.80 0.66 -6.50
CA GLY A 21 1.99 1.31 -5.20
C GLY A 21 3.44 1.42 -4.77
N VAL A 22 3.61 1.77 -3.51
CA VAL A 22 4.90 1.84 -2.83
C VAL A 22 4.94 0.77 -1.74
N PRO A 23 5.90 -0.17 -1.77
CA PRO A 23 5.97 -1.24 -0.77
C PRO A 23 6.16 -0.70 0.65
N ASP A 24 5.35 -1.22 1.57
CA ASP A 24 5.38 -0.89 2.99
C ASP A 24 5.38 -2.13 3.89
N SER A 25 5.67 -1.94 5.18
CA SER A 25 5.79 -3.03 6.14
C SER A 25 4.46 -3.73 6.46
N CYS A 26 3.32 -3.02 6.40
CA CYS A 26 2.00 -3.59 6.71
C CYS A 26 1.48 -4.46 5.56
N SER A 27 1.78 -4.09 4.32
CA SER A 27 1.37 -4.81 3.11
C SER A 27 2.43 -5.74 2.53
N LEU A 28 3.59 -5.88 3.19
CA LEU A 28 4.73 -6.67 2.71
C LEU A 28 4.33 -8.09 2.27
N GLU A 29 3.44 -8.74 3.02
CA GLU A 29 3.03 -10.11 2.71
C GLU A 29 2.15 -10.19 1.46
N LEU A 30 1.43 -9.11 1.12
CA LEU A 30 0.70 -9.00 -0.15
C LEU A 30 1.68 -8.84 -1.31
N TRP A 31 2.71 -7.98 -1.17
CA TRP A 31 3.74 -7.78 -2.18
C TRP A 31 4.50 -9.07 -2.50
N LYS A 32 4.76 -9.92 -1.50
CA LYS A 32 5.38 -11.24 -1.69
C LYS A 32 4.54 -12.20 -2.54
N VAL A 33 3.22 -12.09 -2.45
CA VAL A 33 2.27 -12.93 -3.21
C VAL A 33 2.06 -12.41 -4.62
N LEU A 34 2.06 -11.08 -4.79
CA LEU A 34 1.83 -10.45 -6.09
C LEU A 34 2.97 -10.79 -7.06
N LYS A 35 2.62 -11.28 -8.24
CA LYS A 35 3.60 -11.58 -9.29
C LYS A 35 4.09 -10.29 -9.94
N ARG A 36 5.39 -10.18 -10.24
CA ARG A 36 6.00 -9.01 -10.90
C ARG A 36 5.27 -8.55 -12.18
N LYS A 37 4.72 -9.48 -12.96
CA LYS A 37 3.97 -9.19 -14.20
C LYS A 37 2.64 -8.47 -13.97
N LYS A 38 2.13 -8.46 -12.72
CA LYS A 38 0.83 -7.85 -12.35
C LYS A 38 1.00 -6.71 -11.36
N THR A 39 2.25 -6.32 -11.07
CA THR A 39 2.55 -5.38 -10.00
C THR A 39 3.60 -4.39 -10.45
N TYR A 40 3.28 -3.12 -10.33
CA TYR A 40 4.15 -2.01 -10.71
C TYR A 40 4.51 -1.22 -9.45
N VAL A 41 5.78 -1.20 -9.09
CA VAL A 41 6.29 -0.36 -8.00
C VAL A 41 6.49 1.04 -8.56
N ALA A 42 5.81 2.01 -7.97
CA ALA A 42 5.91 3.41 -8.35
C ALA A 42 7.00 4.13 -7.55
N ALA A 43 7.48 5.25 -8.06
CA ALA A 43 8.48 6.08 -7.40
C ALA A 43 7.92 6.75 -6.12
N ASN A 44 6.63 7.10 -6.14
CA ASN A 44 5.89 7.63 -5.00
C ASN A 44 4.39 7.30 -5.14
N GLU A 45 3.61 7.62 -4.11
CA GLU A 45 2.19 7.26 -4.04
C GLU A 45 1.33 8.06 -5.03
N GLY A 46 1.67 9.30 -5.31
CA GLY A 46 1.00 10.10 -6.34
C GLY A 46 1.15 9.48 -7.72
N SER A 47 2.37 9.06 -8.07
CA SER A 47 2.64 8.32 -9.32
C SER A 47 1.90 6.98 -9.36
N ALA A 48 1.76 6.29 -8.22
CA ALA A 48 0.99 5.04 -8.15
C ALA A 48 -0.49 5.28 -8.46
N VAL A 49 -1.08 6.34 -7.90
CA VAL A 49 -2.48 6.73 -8.19
C VAL A 49 -2.62 7.11 -9.67
N ALA A 50 -1.68 7.86 -10.24
CA ALA A 50 -1.70 8.22 -11.66
C ALA A 50 -1.64 6.99 -12.59
N LEU A 51 -0.78 6.01 -12.28
CA LEU A 51 -0.74 4.72 -13.00
C LEU A 51 -2.08 3.97 -12.90
N ALA A 52 -2.70 3.98 -11.72
CA ALA A 52 -4.01 3.36 -11.51
C ALA A 52 -5.11 4.04 -12.34
N ILE A 53 -5.11 5.39 -12.39
CA ILE A 53 -6.03 6.17 -13.23
C ILE A 53 -5.87 5.77 -14.70
N GLY A 54 -4.64 5.80 -15.24
CA GLY A 54 -4.37 5.42 -16.62
C GLY A 54 -4.82 3.98 -16.94
N ASN A 55 -4.59 3.05 -16.01
CA ASN A 55 -5.07 1.67 -16.17
C ASN A 55 -6.60 1.60 -16.20
N TYR A 56 -7.31 2.30 -15.31
CA TYR A 56 -8.77 2.31 -15.32
C TYR A 56 -9.32 2.89 -16.62
N LEU A 57 -8.79 4.02 -17.07
CA LEU A 57 -9.24 4.67 -18.31
C LEU A 57 -9.02 3.78 -19.54
N SER A 58 -7.98 2.93 -19.54
CA SER A 58 -7.68 2.02 -20.67
C SER A 58 -8.57 0.79 -20.75
N ASN A 59 -9.12 0.29 -19.62
CA ASN A 59 -9.78 -1.03 -19.62
C ASN A 59 -11.02 -1.13 -18.71
N ASN A 60 -11.40 -0.07 -18.03
CA ASN A 60 -12.55 0.03 -17.13
C ASN A 60 -12.58 -1.06 -16.02
N ARG A 61 -11.40 -1.49 -15.55
CA ARG A 61 -11.25 -2.45 -14.44
C ARG A 61 -10.73 -1.75 -13.21
N LEU A 62 -11.25 -2.11 -12.04
CA LEU A 62 -10.85 -1.51 -10.76
C LEU A 62 -9.38 -1.77 -10.48
N PRO A 63 -8.51 -0.75 -10.48
CA PRO A 63 -7.11 -0.89 -10.09
C PRO A 63 -6.97 -0.93 -8.58
N VAL A 64 -5.86 -1.50 -8.11
CA VAL A 64 -5.52 -1.61 -6.69
C VAL A 64 -4.21 -0.86 -6.43
N VAL A 65 -4.24 0.07 -5.49
CA VAL A 65 -3.07 0.86 -5.09
C VAL A 65 -2.69 0.53 -3.65
N LEU A 66 -1.44 0.12 -3.44
CA LEU A 66 -0.92 -0.26 -2.11
C LEU A 66 0.11 0.76 -1.64
N PHE A 67 -0.08 1.31 -0.44
CA PHE A 67 0.90 2.22 0.17
C PHE A 67 0.67 2.34 1.69
N GLN A 68 1.66 2.88 2.39
CA GLN A 68 1.55 3.23 3.80
C GLN A 68 0.76 4.53 4.00
N ASN A 69 0.04 4.66 5.11
CA ASN A 69 -0.73 5.87 5.42
C ASN A 69 0.07 7.18 5.35
N SER A 70 1.39 7.15 5.58
CA SER A 70 2.25 8.32 5.38
C SER A 70 2.29 8.80 3.93
N GLY A 71 2.11 7.90 2.98
CA GLY A 71 2.08 8.21 1.55
C GLY A 71 0.77 8.86 1.08
N LEU A 72 -0.27 8.92 1.94
CA LEU A 72 -1.52 9.57 1.58
C LEU A 72 -1.33 11.05 1.25
N GLY A 73 -0.34 11.71 1.89
CA GLY A 73 0.03 13.09 1.55
C GLY A 73 0.43 13.24 0.08
N ASN A 74 1.28 12.35 -0.44
CA ASN A 74 1.69 12.35 -1.85
C ASN A 74 0.54 11.98 -2.80
N ALA A 75 -0.41 11.17 -2.35
CA ALA A 75 -1.57 10.73 -3.13
C ALA A 75 -2.73 11.74 -3.10
N THR A 76 -2.68 12.76 -2.24
CA THR A 76 -3.79 13.70 -2.02
C THR A 76 -4.20 14.38 -3.31
N ASP A 77 -3.27 14.99 -4.03
CA ASP A 77 -3.56 15.73 -5.25
C ASP A 77 -4.29 14.88 -6.30
N PRO A 78 -3.75 13.74 -6.78
CA PRO A 78 -4.46 12.95 -7.77
C PRO A 78 -5.76 12.31 -7.24
N LEU A 79 -5.89 12.03 -5.95
CA LEU A 79 -7.13 11.51 -5.38
C LEU A 79 -8.24 12.57 -5.33
N THR A 80 -7.91 13.81 -5.00
CA THR A 80 -8.89 14.89 -4.86
C THR A 80 -9.18 15.59 -6.19
N ASN A 81 -8.17 15.80 -7.02
CA ASN A 81 -8.31 16.54 -8.28
C ASN A 81 -8.71 15.65 -9.46
N LEU A 82 -8.31 14.38 -9.50
CA LEU A 82 -8.64 13.51 -10.62
C LEU A 82 -9.72 12.49 -10.28
N CYS A 83 -9.68 11.86 -9.09
CA CYS A 83 -10.60 10.78 -8.76
C CYS A 83 -11.92 11.25 -8.15
N SER A 84 -12.04 12.55 -7.79
CA SER A 84 -13.25 13.08 -7.16
C SER A 84 -14.44 13.14 -8.13
N LYS A 85 -15.66 13.21 -7.55
CA LYS A 85 -16.88 13.39 -8.34
C LYS A 85 -16.92 14.72 -9.12
N ALA A 86 -16.21 15.71 -8.65
CA ALA A 86 -16.15 17.02 -9.28
C ALA A 86 -15.24 17.04 -10.52
N ALA A 87 -14.44 15.97 -10.73
CA ALA A 87 -13.52 15.87 -11.85
C ALA A 87 -13.84 14.63 -12.71
N TYR A 88 -12.94 13.64 -12.76
CA TYR A 88 -13.08 12.49 -13.69
C TYR A 88 -13.77 11.28 -13.08
N ASN A 89 -14.05 11.28 -11.77
CA ASN A 89 -14.84 10.24 -11.11
C ASN A 89 -14.23 8.83 -11.30
N ILE A 90 -12.96 8.66 -10.96
CA ILE A 90 -12.18 7.44 -11.18
C ILE A 90 -12.25 6.52 -9.96
N PRO A 91 -12.80 5.29 -10.09
CA PRO A 91 -12.80 4.33 -9.00
C PRO A 91 -11.43 3.66 -8.84
N MET A 92 -11.07 3.34 -7.60
CA MET A 92 -9.91 2.51 -7.27
C MET A 92 -10.02 1.92 -5.89
N LEU A 93 -9.34 0.81 -5.64
CA LEU A 93 -9.21 0.21 -4.33
C LEU A 93 -7.86 0.57 -3.73
N LEU A 94 -7.86 1.35 -2.66
CA LEU A 94 -6.67 1.67 -1.88
C LEU A 94 -6.48 0.61 -0.78
N LEU A 95 -5.32 -0.02 -0.74
CA LEU A 95 -4.89 -0.89 0.36
C LEU A 95 -3.87 -0.12 1.19
N ILE A 96 -4.31 0.47 2.30
CA ILE A 96 -3.49 1.40 3.08
C ILE A 96 -2.93 0.71 4.31
N GLY A 97 -1.62 0.55 4.35
CA GLY A 97 -0.89 0.11 5.54
C GLY A 97 -1.02 1.16 6.64
N TRP A 98 -1.68 0.82 7.76
CA TRP A 98 -1.98 1.76 8.84
C TRP A 98 -0.94 1.69 9.96
N ARG A 99 0.15 2.46 9.81
CA ARG A 99 1.14 2.70 10.87
C ARG A 99 0.61 3.75 11.84
N GLY A 100 0.96 3.62 13.11
CA GLY A 100 0.46 4.51 14.16
C GLY A 100 -1.05 4.40 14.42
N ALA A 101 -1.67 3.26 14.09
CA ALA A 101 -3.08 3.00 14.36
C ALA A 101 -3.39 3.11 15.86
N PRO A 102 -4.57 3.64 16.26
CA PRO A 102 -4.95 3.74 17.68
C PRO A 102 -4.82 2.40 18.41
N CYS A 103 -4.36 2.46 19.67
CA CYS A 103 -4.13 1.32 20.55
C CYS A 103 -3.02 0.33 20.07
N ILE A 104 -2.20 0.71 19.11
CA ILE A 104 -1.04 -0.06 18.67
C ILE A 104 0.22 0.76 18.92
N LYS A 105 1.17 0.19 19.67
CA LYS A 105 2.49 0.81 19.87
C LYS A 105 3.23 0.83 18.53
N ASP A 106 3.70 2.00 18.14
CA ASP A 106 4.42 2.23 16.91
C ASP A 106 5.47 3.34 17.11
N GLU A 107 6.31 3.59 16.12
CA GLU A 107 7.34 4.61 16.16
C GLU A 107 6.75 6.03 16.22
N PRO A 108 7.40 6.99 16.92
CA PRO A 108 6.88 8.34 17.13
C PRO A 108 6.45 9.06 15.86
N GLN A 109 7.20 8.91 14.77
CA GLN A 109 6.90 9.54 13.48
C GLN A 109 5.58 9.08 12.84
N HIS A 110 5.02 7.94 13.27
CA HIS A 110 3.75 7.43 12.74
C HIS A 110 2.52 7.92 13.53
N VAL A 111 2.70 8.51 14.71
CA VAL A 111 1.60 8.81 15.64
C VAL A 111 0.60 9.79 15.05
N ILE A 112 1.06 10.92 14.50
CA ILE A 112 0.17 11.96 13.95
C ILE A 112 -0.59 11.41 12.75
N GLN A 113 0.11 10.83 11.79
CA GLN A 113 -0.51 10.30 10.57
C GLN A 113 -1.43 9.11 10.84
N GLY A 114 -1.09 8.29 11.84
CA GLY A 114 -1.94 7.18 12.27
C GLY A 114 -3.27 7.65 12.85
N LYS A 115 -3.25 8.69 13.69
CA LYS A 115 -4.46 9.31 14.27
C LYS A 115 -5.29 10.08 13.24
N SER A 116 -4.66 10.63 12.20
CA SER A 116 -5.31 11.49 11.20
C SER A 116 -5.91 10.70 10.04
N LEU A 117 -5.45 9.48 9.76
CA LEU A 117 -5.82 8.71 8.57
C LEU A 117 -7.33 8.65 8.32
N VAL A 118 -8.10 8.22 9.31
CA VAL A 118 -9.56 8.07 9.19
C VAL A 118 -10.24 9.41 8.95
N LYS A 119 -9.77 10.47 9.62
CA LYS A 119 -10.30 11.83 9.44
C LYS A 119 -10.06 12.33 8.01
N ILE A 120 -8.89 12.10 7.46
CA ILE A 120 -8.54 12.50 6.09
C ILE A 120 -9.39 11.72 5.08
N LEU A 121 -9.53 10.40 5.22
CA LEU A 121 -10.38 9.59 4.35
C LEU A 121 -11.84 10.03 4.37
N ASN A 122 -12.36 10.39 5.55
CA ASN A 122 -13.72 10.93 5.69
C ASN A 122 -13.85 12.30 5.00
N LEU A 123 -12.84 13.18 5.16
CA LEU A 123 -12.81 14.49 4.50
C LEU A 123 -12.85 14.34 2.96
N TYR A 124 -12.11 13.39 2.42
CA TYR A 124 -12.10 13.07 0.99
C TYR A 124 -13.31 12.24 0.54
N LYS A 125 -14.22 11.90 1.45
CA LYS A 125 -15.41 11.06 1.20
C LYS A 125 -15.03 9.67 0.66
N ILE A 126 -13.86 9.15 1.01
CA ILE A 126 -13.38 7.83 0.65
C ILE A 126 -13.97 6.81 1.62
N LYS A 127 -14.92 6.00 1.15
CA LYS A 127 -15.50 4.92 1.94
C LYS A 127 -14.45 3.88 2.28
N HIS A 128 -14.37 3.49 3.56
CA HIS A 128 -13.31 2.59 4.01
C HIS A 128 -13.77 1.67 5.13
N PHE A 129 -13.01 0.61 5.37
CA PHE A 129 -13.08 -0.20 6.59
C PHE A 129 -11.71 -0.75 6.97
N THR A 130 -11.54 -1.12 8.24
CA THR A 130 -10.33 -1.76 8.73
C THR A 130 -10.47 -3.28 8.60
N LEU A 131 -9.50 -3.91 7.94
CA LEU A 131 -9.45 -5.35 7.81
C LEU A 131 -9.16 -6.00 9.17
N GLY A 132 -10.04 -6.87 9.61
CA GLY A 132 -9.91 -7.60 10.87
C GLY A 132 -9.00 -8.82 10.77
N ASN A 133 -8.99 -9.64 11.81
CA ASN A 133 -8.15 -10.86 11.89
C ASN A 133 -8.70 -12.03 11.05
N LYS A 134 -9.95 -11.95 10.61
CA LYS A 134 -10.60 -12.93 9.72
C LYS A 134 -10.87 -12.30 8.36
N LEU A 135 -10.87 -13.13 7.32
CA LEU A 135 -11.12 -12.69 5.95
C LEU A 135 -12.61 -12.33 5.79
N GLN A 136 -12.87 -11.04 5.56
CA GLN A 136 -14.22 -10.45 5.50
C GLN A 136 -14.67 -10.34 4.02
N LYS A 137 -14.86 -11.48 3.35
CA LYS A 137 -15.12 -11.57 1.91
C LYS A 137 -16.28 -10.67 1.46
N ASP A 138 -17.39 -10.70 2.18
CA ASP A 138 -18.59 -9.93 1.79
C ASP A 138 -18.35 -8.41 1.92
N LYS A 139 -17.65 -7.97 2.98
CA LYS A 139 -17.28 -6.56 3.12
C LYS A 139 -16.36 -6.09 1.99
N ILE A 140 -15.39 -6.92 1.59
CA ILE A 140 -14.49 -6.64 0.46
C ILE A 140 -15.29 -6.53 -0.83
N ASN A 141 -16.15 -7.50 -1.10
CA ASN A 141 -16.99 -7.52 -2.31
C ASN A 141 -17.92 -6.30 -2.37
N ASN A 142 -18.60 -5.97 -1.26
CA ASN A 142 -19.50 -4.83 -1.17
C ASN A 142 -18.75 -3.50 -1.38
N LEU A 143 -17.53 -3.38 -0.86
CA LEU A 143 -16.72 -2.19 -1.05
C LEU A 143 -16.28 -2.04 -2.53
N ILE A 144 -15.85 -3.12 -3.18
CA ILE A 144 -15.50 -3.15 -4.60
C ILE A 144 -16.72 -2.78 -5.47
N ASN A 145 -17.87 -3.39 -5.20
CA ASN A 145 -19.11 -3.08 -5.93
C ASN A 145 -19.53 -1.62 -5.74
N TYR A 146 -19.38 -1.10 -4.52
CA TYR A 146 -19.62 0.31 -4.22
C TYR A 146 -18.69 1.24 -5.01
N SER A 147 -17.38 0.93 -5.05
CA SER A 147 -16.40 1.71 -5.80
C SER A 147 -16.77 1.81 -7.27
N MET A 148 -17.05 0.68 -7.90
CA MET A 148 -17.43 0.64 -9.31
C MET A 148 -18.79 1.29 -9.58
N GLY A 149 -19.81 1.03 -8.74
CA GLY A 149 -21.16 1.58 -8.92
C GLY A 149 -21.26 3.09 -8.64
N LYS A 150 -20.36 3.65 -7.84
CA LYS A 150 -20.32 5.09 -7.55
C LYS A 150 -19.17 5.81 -8.27
N SER A 151 -18.33 5.07 -8.98
CA SER A 151 -17.11 5.57 -9.64
C SER A 151 -16.25 6.38 -8.69
N GLN A 152 -15.93 5.83 -7.52
CA GLN A 152 -15.19 6.54 -6.47
C GLN A 152 -14.11 5.67 -5.85
N PRO A 153 -12.99 6.27 -5.40
CA PRO A 153 -12.00 5.56 -4.60
C PRO A 153 -12.62 5.02 -3.30
N VAL A 154 -12.14 3.85 -2.89
CA VAL A 154 -12.46 3.23 -1.60
C VAL A 154 -11.18 2.71 -0.94
N ALA A 155 -11.19 2.48 0.38
CA ALA A 155 -9.99 2.02 1.06
C ALA A 155 -10.24 0.82 2.00
N ILE A 156 -9.26 -0.08 2.06
CA ILE A 156 -9.13 -1.10 3.12
C ILE A 156 -7.89 -0.76 3.93
N LEU A 157 -8.08 -0.57 5.24
CA LEU A 157 -7.01 -0.25 6.17
C LEU A 157 -6.41 -1.53 6.74
N ILE A 158 -5.09 -1.66 6.66
CA ILE A 158 -4.33 -2.85 7.01
C ILE A 158 -3.43 -2.53 8.19
N LYS A 159 -3.76 -3.03 9.38
CA LYS A 159 -2.93 -2.88 10.58
C LYS A 159 -1.69 -3.80 10.51
N PRO A 160 -0.62 -3.49 11.26
CA PRO A 160 0.50 -4.41 11.41
C PRO A 160 0.04 -5.82 11.85
N LYS A 161 0.70 -6.86 11.35
CA LYS A 161 0.39 -8.28 11.67
C LYS A 161 -1.02 -8.76 11.25
N THR A 162 -1.68 -8.08 10.32
CA THR A 162 -2.97 -8.54 9.76
C THR A 162 -2.81 -9.83 8.96
N PHE A 163 -1.73 -9.95 8.18
CA PHE A 163 -1.48 -11.11 7.34
C PHE A 163 -0.51 -12.11 7.98
N LEU A 164 -0.74 -13.40 7.68
CA LEU A 164 0.21 -14.47 7.96
C LEU A 164 1.50 -14.23 7.17
N SER A 165 2.64 -14.50 7.78
CA SER A 165 3.93 -14.45 7.09
C SER A 165 3.94 -15.44 5.94
N PHE A 166 4.15 -14.93 4.73
CA PHE A 166 4.30 -15.75 3.54
C PHE A 166 5.78 -16.04 3.34
N SER A 167 6.23 -17.20 3.83
CA SER A 167 7.61 -17.61 3.63
C SER A 167 7.84 -17.98 2.16
N ARG A 168 8.43 -17.09 1.39
CA ARG A 168 9.21 -17.53 0.23
C ARG A 168 10.45 -18.23 0.77
N LYS A 169 10.70 -19.48 0.36
CA LYS A 169 12.04 -20.06 0.55
C LYS A 169 13.03 -19.05 -0.03
N LYS A 170 13.82 -18.45 0.84
CA LYS A 170 14.86 -17.53 0.41
C LYS A 170 15.96 -18.39 -0.22
N ASP A 171 15.94 -18.50 -1.54
CA ASP A 171 17.18 -18.75 -2.28
C ASP A 171 18.02 -17.46 -2.26
N PHE A 172 18.41 -17.08 -1.05
CA PHE A 172 19.41 -16.05 -0.87
C PHE A 172 20.78 -16.73 -0.91
N ARG A 173 21.18 -17.17 -2.12
CA ARG A 173 22.59 -17.46 -2.36
C ARG A 173 23.27 -16.13 -2.64
N PRO A 174 24.16 -15.66 -1.75
CA PRO A 174 24.95 -14.46 -2.05
C PRO A 174 25.72 -14.72 -3.34
N LYS A 175 25.59 -13.83 -4.31
CA LYS A 175 26.45 -13.89 -5.50
C LYS A 175 27.90 -13.79 -5.04
N LYS A 176 28.80 -14.58 -5.60
CA LYS A 176 30.23 -14.74 -5.21
C LYS A 176 31.01 -13.41 -5.07
N ASN A 177 30.48 -12.30 -5.60
CA ASN A 177 31.07 -10.95 -5.57
C ASN A 177 30.08 -9.88 -5.08
N SER A 178 29.10 -10.22 -4.20
CA SER A 178 28.18 -9.21 -3.66
C SER A 178 28.84 -8.43 -2.53
N ILE A 179 28.84 -7.11 -2.66
CA ILE A 179 29.21 -6.20 -1.57
C ILE A 179 28.00 -6.12 -0.63
N TYR A 180 28.17 -6.49 0.64
CA TYR A 180 27.11 -6.36 1.61
C TYR A 180 26.99 -4.91 2.10
N ARG A 181 25.76 -4.48 2.35
CA ARG A 181 25.48 -3.15 2.94
C ARG A 181 26.29 -2.91 4.21
N SER A 182 26.43 -3.93 5.07
CA SER A 182 27.25 -3.88 6.28
C SER A 182 28.71 -3.56 6.00
N ASP A 183 29.30 -4.07 4.91
CA ASP A 183 30.70 -3.86 4.58
C ASP A 183 30.92 -2.45 4.01
N VAL A 184 29.96 -1.94 3.25
CA VAL A 184 29.95 -0.54 2.79
C VAL A 184 29.88 0.40 3.99
N ILE A 185 28.97 0.15 4.92
CA ILE A 185 28.81 0.94 6.14
C ILE A 185 30.12 0.92 6.95
N LYS A 186 30.69 -0.26 7.22
CA LYS A 186 31.96 -0.40 7.95
C LYS A 186 33.10 0.37 7.28
N LYS A 187 33.19 0.34 5.94
CA LYS A 187 34.20 1.13 5.21
C LYS A 187 33.97 2.62 5.34
N LEU A 188 32.72 3.09 5.18
CA LEU A 188 32.39 4.49 5.36
C LEU A 188 32.76 5.00 6.75
N PHE A 189 32.42 4.25 7.81
CA PHE A 189 32.75 4.63 9.19
C PHE A 189 34.24 4.74 9.47
N LYS A 190 35.12 4.06 8.71
CA LYS A 190 36.59 4.22 8.82
C LYS A 190 37.10 5.57 8.29
N HIS A 191 36.31 6.23 7.43
CA HIS A 191 36.68 7.51 6.80
C HIS A 191 35.90 8.72 7.34
N ILE A 192 35.00 8.48 8.30
CA ILE A 192 34.21 9.55 8.93
C ILE A 192 34.94 10.07 10.14
N SER A 193 35.16 11.40 10.22
CA SER A 193 35.76 12.04 11.37
C SER A 193 34.77 12.11 12.55
N ASN A 194 35.31 12.21 13.79
CA ASN A 194 34.50 12.38 15.00
C ASN A 194 33.64 13.66 15.00
N LYS A 195 33.85 14.58 14.06
CA LYS A 195 33.09 15.82 13.87
C LYS A 195 31.93 15.66 12.89
N THR A 196 31.83 14.53 12.20
CA THR A 196 30.77 14.28 11.19
C THR A 196 29.46 13.92 11.88
N LYS A 197 28.44 14.70 11.66
CA LYS A 197 27.07 14.37 12.09
C LYS A 197 26.46 13.37 11.13
N ILE A 198 25.98 12.24 11.64
CA ILE A 198 25.25 11.23 10.88
C ILE A 198 23.76 11.40 11.25
N VAL A 199 22.92 11.67 10.27
CA VAL A 199 21.48 11.82 10.40
C VAL A 199 20.78 10.60 9.80
#